data_5373632b107ea54ccaa8f2440014b9f5
#
_entry.id   5373632b107ea54ccaa8f2440014b9f5
#
_cell.length_a   1.000
_cell.length_b   1.000
_cell.length_c   1.000
_cell.angle_alpha   90.00
_cell.angle_beta   90.00
_cell.angle_gamma   90.00
#
_symmetry.space_group_name_H-M   'P 1'
#
loop_
_entity.id
_entity.type
_entity.pdbx_description
1 polymer ?
#
loop_
_entity_poly.entity_id
_entity_poly.type
_entity_poly.pdbx_seq_one_letter_code
_entity_poly.pdbx_strand_id
1 'polypeptide(L)'
;MYPNFETVMIPCHKPDVLLTLTENQGREAYEAAVRSQGNIRNFFTYLEGYDEMDEFKTPKEFITDVLSDPGPIKILDGIAEHGHMWDVFQENYIDSKGVDLIKSTVSFSDADVYDTYIYQSGNWNLMPYFVLHALTLPKSALGEPLNKDKIRPGSCWTKLGNYKMRKQKFSDIQKKSRMGLGVEELCLLKMYAEKGDLESLLEYKITPQDFDVINHLAVGNGLKSKDVTRVKKALKNAYDR
;
A
#
# COMPACT_ATOMS: atom_id res chain seq x y z
N MET A 1 27.18 -2.38 -23.34
CA MET A 1 27.36 -3.76 -22.88
C MET A 1 27.68 -3.69 -21.40
N TYR A 2 26.78 -4.05 -20.52
CA TYR A 2 27.10 -4.15 -19.10
C TYR A 2 27.89 -5.42 -18.85
N PRO A 3 28.88 -5.41 -17.96
CA PRO A 3 29.64 -6.61 -17.65
C PRO A 3 28.69 -7.66 -17.06
N ASN A 4 28.90 -8.92 -17.42
CA ASN A 4 28.16 -10.04 -16.86
C ASN A 4 28.40 -10.08 -15.35
N PHE A 5 27.39 -9.74 -14.57
CA PHE A 5 27.41 -9.93 -13.12
C PHE A 5 27.09 -11.40 -12.84
N GLU A 6 28.00 -12.07 -12.22
CA GLU A 6 27.77 -13.40 -11.68
C GLU A 6 27.07 -13.23 -10.34
N THR A 7 25.80 -13.64 -10.27
CA THR A 7 25.04 -13.56 -9.01
C THR A 7 25.43 -14.76 -8.16
N VAL A 8 26.21 -14.52 -7.12
CA VAL A 8 26.53 -15.52 -6.11
C VAL A 8 25.44 -15.49 -5.05
N MET A 9 24.62 -16.55 -5.00
CA MET A 9 23.65 -16.75 -3.92
C MET A 9 24.37 -17.28 -2.69
N ILE A 10 24.43 -16.49 -1.63
CA ILE A 10 24.94 -16.91 -0.33
C ILE A 10 23.74 -17.48 0.45
N PRO A 11 23.67 -18.80 0.67
CA PRO A 11 22.57 -19.39 1.41
C PRO A 11 22.63 -18.97 2.89
N CYS A 12 21.47 -18.69 3.47
CA CYS A 12 21.36 -18.54 4.92
C CYS A 12 21.69 -19.86 5.61
N HIS A 13 22.55 -19.84 6.61
CA HIS A 13 22.91 -21.03 7.36
C HIS A 13 21.73 -21.51 8.23
N LYS A 14 21.53 -22.83 8.30
CA LYS A 14 20.55 -23.40 9.22
C LYS A 14 21.07 -23.29 10.67
N PRO A 15 20.19 -23.23 11.69
CA PRO A 15 20.58 -23.16 13.09
C PRO A 15 21.59 -24.25 13.49
N ASP A 16 21.39 -25.47 13.03
CA ASP A 16 22.28 -26.60 13.33
C ASP A 16 23.71 -26.38 12.81
N VAL A 17 23.86 -25.71 11.65
CA VAL A 17 25.17 -25.37 11.09
C VAL A 17 25.84 -24.28 11.92
N LEU A 18 25.08 -23.28 12.40
CA LEU A 18 25.61 -22.23 13.26
C LEU A 18 26.10 -22.79 14.59
N LEU A 19 25.40 -23.75 15.16
CA LEU A 19 25.80 -24.42 16.40
C LEU A 19 27.16 -25.15 16.28
N THR A 20 27.54 -25.58 15.08
CA THR A 20 28.88 -26.20 14.88
C THR A 20 30.03 -25.19 14.99
N LEU A 21 29.74 -23.89 14.95
CA LEU A 21 30.73 -22.82 15.06
C LEU A 21 31.06 -22.44 16.51
N THR A 22 30.37 -23.00 17.49
CA THR A 22 30.58 -22.76 18.92
C THR A 22 30.73 -24.06 19.71
N GLU A 23 31.52 -24.03 20.77
CA GLU A 23 31.61 -25.14 21.72
C GLU A 23 30.41 -25.19 22.66
N ASN A 24 29.72 -24.08 22.83
CA ASN A 24 28.50 -23.99 23.63
C ASN A 24 27.28 -24.46 22.80
N GLN A 25 26.77 -25.65 23.14
CA GLN A 25 25.59 -26.24 22.50
C GLN A 25 24.36 -26.17 23.42
N GLY A 26 24.37 -25.28 24.40
CA GLY A 26 23.25 -25.08 25.31
C GLY A 26 22.03 -24.42 24.67
N ARG A 27 20.95 -24.33 25.44
CA ARG A 27 19.69 -23.73 25.02
C ARG A 27 19.87 -22.30 24.51
N GLU A 28 20.73 -21.53 25.16
CA GLU A 28 21.03 -20.14 24.79
C GLU A 28 21.68 -20.04 23.40
N ALA A 29 22.61 -20.95 23.09
CA ALA A 29 23.23 -21.00 21.77
C ALA A 29 22.22 -21.38 20.69
N TYR A 30 21.29 -22.28 20.97
CA TYR A 30 20.22 -22.62 20.04
C TYR A 30 19.27 -21.44 19.81
N GLU A 31 18.87 -20.74 20.83
CA GLU A 31 18.04 -19.53 20.73
C GLU A 31 18.77 -18.43 19.93
N ALA A 32 20.06 -18.21 20.16
CA ALA A 32 20.88 -17.29 19.36
C ALA A 32 20.98 -17.72 17.90
N ALA A 33 21.11 -19.02 17.61
CA ALA A 33 21.17 -19.54 16.24
C ALA A 33 19.84 -19.33 15.50
N VAL A 34 18.70 -19.55 16.15
CA VAL A 34 17.37 -19.30 15.57
C VAL A 34 17.15 -17.81 15.33
N ARG A 35 17.46 -16.95 16.34
CA ARG A 35 17.31 -15.49 16.24
C ARG A 35 18.19 -14.88 15.12
N SER A 36 19.37 -15.43 14.88
CA SER A 36 20.32 -14.92 13.89
C SER A 36 19.85 -15.06 12.44
N GLN A 37 18.79 -15.83 12.18
CA GLN A 37 18.21 -16.10 10.86
C GLN A 37 19.26 -16.53 9.80
N GLY A 38 20.29 -17.24 10.24
CA GLY A 38 21.35 -17.74 9.38
C GLY A 38 22.52 -16.77 9.18
N ASN A 39 22.53 -15.63 9.85
CA ASN A 39 23.63 -14.66 9.80
C ASN A 39 24.66 -14.98 10.90
N ILE A 40 25.87 -15.37 10.48
CA ILE A 40 26.96 -15.76 11.40
C ILE A 40 27.35 -14.62 12.35
N ARG A 41 27.41 -13.39 11.88
CA ARG A 41 27.75 -12.24 12.73
C ARG A 41 26.71 -12.03 13.81
N ASN A 42 25.44 -12.03 13.47
CA ASN A 42 24.35 -11.90 14.42
C ASN A 42 24.36 -13.05 15.44
N PHE A 43 24.67 -14.27 14.98
CA PHE A 43 24.78 -15.43 15.85
C PHE A 43 25.81 -15.21 16.96
N PHE A 44 27.03 -14.79 16.62
CA PHE A 44 28.06 -14.51 17.64
C PHE A 44 27.69 -13.35 18.54
N THR A 45 27.07 -12.31 18.01
CA THR A 45 26.62 -11.17 18.81
C THR A 45 25.57 -11.58 19.84
N TYR A 46 24.62 -12.42 19.46
CA TYR A 46 23.63 -12.96 20.42
C TYR A 46 24.27 -13.90 21.45
N LEU A 47 25.30 -14.67 21.08
CA LEU A 47 26.04 -15.50 22.03
C LEU A 47 26.83 -14.70 23.08
N GLU A 48 27.30 -13.51 22.71
CA GLU A 48 28.04 -12.61 23.60
C GLU A 48 27.10 -11.85 24.55
N GLY A 49 25.80 -12.12 24.53
CA GLY A 49 24.81 -11.56 25.46
C GLY A 49 24.39 -10.12 25.14
N TYR A 50 24.59 -9.66 23.92
CA TYR A 50 24.03 -8.39 23.46
C TYR A 50 22.54 -8.58 23.13
N ASP A 51 21.70 -8.63 24.17
CA ASP A 51 20.24 -8.72 24.05
C ASP A 51 19.58 -7.45 23.47
N GLU A 52 20.33 -6.35 23.40
CA GLU A 52 19.85 -5.04 22.91
C GLU A 52 20.12 -4.81 21.42
N MET A 53 20.43 -5.85 20.63
CA MET A 53 20.45 -5.67 19.19
C MET A 53 19.03 -5.38 18.72
N ASP A 54 18.90 -4.30 17.95
CA ASP A 54 17.67 -4.01 17.21
C ASP A 54 17.25 -5.27 16.45
N GLU A 55 16.20 -5.94 16.93
CA GLU A 55 15.57 -7.00 16.13
C GLU A 55 15.15 -6.34 14.83
N PHE A 56 15.81 -6.69 13.72
CA PHE A 56 15.44 -6.17 12.42
C PHE A 56 14.05 -6.71 12.08
N LYS A 57 13.03 -5.93 12.42
CA LYS A 57 11.66 -6.19 12.01
C LYS A 57 11.44 -5.60 10.63
N THR A 58 10.87 -6.38 9.76
CA THR A 58 10.38 -5.82 8.49
C THR A 58 9.32 -4.77 8.78
N PRO A 59 9.12 -3.75 7.92
CA PRO A 59 8.06 -2.75 8.09
C PRO A 59 6.68 -3.37 8.32
N LYS A 60 6.43 -4.51 7.70
CA LYS A 60 5.18 -5.26 7.87
C LYS A 60 5.06 -5.86 9.26
N GLU A 61 6.10 -6.49 9.77
CA GLU A 61 6.11 -7.05 11.13
C GLU A 61 5.97 -5.95 12.17
N PHE A 62 6.72 -4.86 12.01
CA PHE A 62 6.64 -3.71 12.89
C PHE A 62 5.22 -3.15 12.98
N ILE A 63 4.58 -2.83 11.85
CA ILE A 63 3.23 -2.26 11.86
C ILE A 63 2.18 -3.27 12.37
N THR A 64 2.39 -4.56 12.11
CA THR A 64 1.53 -5.62 12.66
C THR A 64 1.61 -5.65 14.18
N ASP A 65 2.80 -5.56 14.73
CA ASP A 65 3.00 -5.49 16.19
C ASP A 65 2.41 -4.19 16.76
N VAL A 66 2.62 -3.06 16.09
CA VAL A 66 2.02 -1.78 16.48
C VAL A 66 0.50 -1.87 16.63
N LEU A 67 -0.18 -2.51 15.70
CA LEU A 67 -1.65 -2.63 15.70
C LEU A 67 -2.16 -3.70 16.69
N SER A 68 -1.37 -4.71 16.99
CA SER A 68 -1.77 -5.85 17.82
C SER A 68 -1.25 -5.82 19.26
N ASP A 69 -0.25 -5.01 19.57
CA ASP A 69 0.29 -4.83 20.91
C ASP A 69 -0.30 -3.57 21.56
N PRO A 70 -0.74 -3.59 22.83
CA PRO A 70 -1.21 -2.41 23.54
C PRO A 70 -0.08 -1.44 23.92
N GLY A 71 1.19 -1.84 23.80
CA GLY A 71 2.35 -1.03 24.17
C GLY A 71 2.50 0.28 23.39
N PRO A 72 3.22 1.26 23.95
CA PRO A 72 3.52 2.52 23.27
C PRO A 72 4.52 2.31 22.12
N ILE A 73 4.41 3.14 21.08
CA ILE A 73 5.39 3.21 20.00
C ILE A 73 6.42 4.29 20.32
N LYS A 74 7.69 3.99 20.12
CA LYS A 74 8.74 5.00 20.07
C LYS A 74 8.72 5.69 18.71
N ILE A 75 8.76 7.01 18.69
CA ILE A 75 8.71 7.80 17.44
C ILE A 75 9.80 7.39 16.46
N LEU A 76 11.02 7.12 16.97
CA LEU A 76 12.16 6.75 16.14
C LEU A 76 11.97 5.43 15.40
N ASP A 77 11.22 4.50 15.98
CA ASP A 77 10.98 3.19 15.36
C ASP A 77 10.11 3.28 14.08
N GLY A 78 9.28 4.32 13.98
CA GLY A 78 8.39 4.55 12.84
C GLY A 78 8.97 5.35 11.68
N ILE A 79 10.23 5.81 11.77
CA ILE A 79 10.83 6.66 10.72
C ILE A 79 11.16 5.87 9.45
N ALA A 80 11.59 4.60 9.60
CA ALA A 80 11.85 3.75 8.45
C ALA A 80 10.54 3.30 7.78
N GLU A 81 10.47 3.37 6.43
CA GLU A 81 9.30 2.92 5.65
C GLU A 81 7.96 3.56 6.10
N HIS A 82 8.02 4.78 6.61
CA HIS A 82 6.91 5.52 7.22
C HIS A 82 5.63 5.55 6.37
N GLY A 83 5.77 5.72 5.07
CA GLY A 83 4.61 5.76 4.15
C GLY A 83 3.87 4.43 4.09
N HIS A 84 4.61 3.31 4.09
CA HIS A 84 4.00 1.98 4.12
C HIS A 84 3.30 1.71 5.46
N MET A 85 3.95 2.06 6.57
CA MET A 85 3.36 1.89 7.91
C MET A 85 2.08 2.70 8.07
N TRP A 86 2.09 3.95 7.63
CA TRP A 86 0.92 4.82 7.66
C TRP A 86 -0.24 4.28 6.81
N ASP A 87 0.04 3.79 5.60
CA ASP A 87 -0.96 3.19 4.71
C ASP A 87 -1.63 1.96 5.36
N VAL A 88 -0.85 1.06 5.95
CA VAL A 88 -1.39 -0.10 6.68
C VAL A 88 -2.17 0.33 7.92
N PHE A 89 -1.70 1.33 8.66
CA PHE A 89 -2.40 1.83 9.83
C PHE A 89 -3.77 2.40 9.45
N GLN A 90 -3.83 3.25 8.43
CA GLN A 90 -5.08 3.84 7.92
C GLN A 90 -6.10 2.80 7.43
N GLU A 91 -5.65 1.70 6.84
CA GLU A 91 -6.54 0.64 6.36
C GLU A 91 -7.19 -0.15 7.51
N ASN A 92 -6.56 -0.17 8.71
CA ASN A 92 -6.94 -1.11 9.78
C ASN A 92 -7.46 -0.46 11.06
N TYR A 93 -7.14 0.80 11.38
CA TYR A 93 -7.50 1.42 12.66
C TYR A 93 -9.00 1.41 12.97
N ILE A 94 -9.84 1.45 11.94
CA ILE A 94 -11.30 1.44 12.08
C ILE A 94 -11.85 0.11 12.61
N ASP A 95 -11.08 -0.97 12.50
CA ASP A 95 -11.48 -2.30 12.97
C ASP A 95 -11.20 -2.49 14.49
N SER A 96 -10.51 -1.53 15.13
CA SER A 96 -10.28 -1.53 16.56
C SER A 96 -11.57 -1.15 17.30
N LYS A 97 -12.03 -2.02 18.19
CA LYS A 97 -13.22 -1.73 19.00
C LYS A 97 -12.91 -0.63 20.02
N GLY A 98 -13.78 0.37 20.06
CA GLY A 98 -13.62 1.50 20.97
C GLY A 98 -12.58 2.53 20.50
N VAL A 99 -12.19 2.51 19.23
CA VAL A 99 -11.30 3.53 18.65
C VAL A 99 -11.93 4.91 18.69
N ASP A 100 -11.14 5.92 19.08
CA ASP A 100 -11.51 7.33 18.92
C ASP A 100 -11.26 7.78 17.47
N LEU A 101 -12.33 7.66 16.65
CA LEU A 101 -12.27 7.99 15.23
C LEU A 101 -11.95 9.47 14.98
N ILE A 102 -12.48 10.37 15.82
CA ILE A 102 -12.26 11.81 15.65
C ILE A 102 -10.79 12.14 15.90
N LYS A 103 -10.24 11.67 17.02
CA LYS A 103 -8.83 11.87 17.36
C LYS A 103 -7.90 11.27 16.30
N SER A 104 -8.20 10.06 15.83
CA SER A 104 -7.42 9.40 14.78
C SER A 104 -7.46 10.17 13.46
N THR A 105 -8.65 10.60 13.02
CA THR A 105 -8.81 11.32 11.75
C THR A 105 -8.13 12.70 11.77
N VAL A 106 -8.25 13.44 12.86
CA VAL A 106 -7.55 14.73 13.03
C VAL A 106 -6.04 14.51 12.94
N SER A 107 -5.53 13.50 13.66
CA SER A 107 -4.11 13.17 13.63
C SER A 107 -3.61 12.79 12.23
N PHE A 108 -4.37 12.00 11.49
CA PHE A 108 -4.03 11.68 10.09
C PHE A 108 -4.06 12.90 9.16
N SER A 109 -4.99 13.82 9.38
CA SER A 109 -5.02 15.08 8.63
C SER A 109 -3.75 15.91 8.86
N ASP A 110 -3.30 15.99 10.11
CA ASP A 110 -2.04 16.67 10.45
C ASP A 110 -0.83 15.94 9.83
N ALA A 111 -0.83 14.60 9.86
CA ALA A 111 0.21 13.80 9.21
C ALA A 111 0.31 14.09 7.70
N ASP A 112 -0.81 14.18 6.99
CA ASP A 112 -0.86 14.49 5.56
C ASP A 112 -0.25 15.88 5.25
N VAL A 113 -0.48 16.85 6.13
CA VAL A 113 0.15 18.18 6.03
C VAL A 113 1.67 18.08 6.17
N TYR A 114 2.17 17.34 7.18
CA TYR A 114 3.61 17.13 7.36
C TYR A 114 4.23 16.39 6.18
N ASP A 115 3.61 15.30 5.71
CA ASP A 115 4.08 14.52 4.56
C ASP A 115 4.21 15.41 3.31
N THR A 116 3.15 16.15 3.00
CA THR A 116 3.15 17.09 1.87
C THR A 116 4.27 18.10 1.99
N TYR A 117 4.46 18.68 3.18
CA TYR A 117 5.48 19.70 3.40
C TYR A 117 6.91 19.15 3.32
N ILE A 118 7.15 17.94 3.84
CA ILE A 118 8.44 17.25 3.74
C ILE A 118 8.83 17.07 2.27
N TYR A 119 7.93 16.54 1.46
CA TYR A 119 8.22 16.32 0.03
C TYR A 119 8.33 17.59 -0.79
N GLN A 120 7.56 18.63 -0.47
CA GLN A 120 7.64 19.91 -1.19
C GLN A 120 8.88 20.73 -0.85
N SER A 121 9.27 20.74 0.43
CA SER A 121 10.40 21.55 0.91
C SER A 121 11.72 20.77 0.99
N GLY A 122 11.68 19.44 0.94
CA GLY A 122 12.84 18.58 1.20
C GLY A 122 13.31 18.61 2.65
N ASN A 123 12.51 19.11 3.58
CA ASN A 123 12.88 19.21 5.00
C ASN A 123 12.55 17.94 5.78
N TRP A 124 13.47 16.99 5.72
CA TRP A 124 13.35 15.68 6.39
C TRP A 124 13.41 15.76 7.92
N ASN A 125 13.82 16.89 8.49
CA ASN A 125 13.79 17.08 9.96
C ASN A 125 12.37 17.10 10.53
N LEU A 126 11.36 17.22 9.69
CA LEU A 126 9.95 17.12 10.08
C LEU A 126 9.44 15.67 10.18
N MET A 127 10.24 14.68 9.79
CA MET A 127 9.85 13.28 9.83
C MET A 127 9.38 12.79 11.23
N PRO A 128 10.00 13.15 12.34
CA PRO A 128 9.50 12.77 13.68
C PRO A 128 8.09 13.30 13.96
N TYR A 129 7.76 14.50 13.49
CA TYR A 129 6.41 15.08 13.64
C TYR A 129 5.40 14.34 12.78
N PHE A 130 5.78 13.99 11.54
CA PHE A 130 4.95 13.13 10.70
C PHE A 130 4.67 11.80 11.41
N VAL A 131 5.67 11.08 11.91
CA VAL A 131 5.51 9.79 12.58
C VAL A 131 4.66 9.91 13.85
N LEU A 132 4.81 11.02 14.61
CA LEU A 132 3.97 11.32 15.75
C LEU A 132 2.49 11.32 15.37
N HIS A 133 2.13 12.05 14.32
CA HIS A 133 0.75 12.20 13.88
C HIS A 133 0.23 11.01 13.05
N ALA A 134 1.11 10.34 12.30
CA ALA A 134 0.74 9.22 11.45
C ALA A 134 0.56 7.90 12.22
N LEU A 135 1.33 7.69 13.30
CA LEU A 135 1.38 6.40 14.00
C LEU A 135 1.15 6.55 15.51
N THR A 136 1.91 7.42 16.19
CA THR A 136 1.96 7.44 17.67
C THR A 136 0.65 7.93 18.30
N LEU A 137 0.12 9.06 17.82
CA LEU A 137 -1.16 9.60 18.32
C LEU A 137 -2.36 8.73 17.93
N PRO A 138 -2.49 8.26 16.68
CA PRO A 138 -3.56 7.32 16.32
C PRO A 138 -3.46 6.01 17.12
N LYS A 139 -2.26 5.52 17.41
CA LYS A 139 -2.07 4.36 18.28
C LYS A 139 -2.66 4.58 19.67
N SER A 140 -2.45 5.76 20.26
CA SER A 140 -3.04 6.12 21.54
C SER A 140 -4.57 6.27 21.52
N ALA A 141 -5.13 6.40 20.34
CA ALA A 141 -6.58 6.50 20.09
C ALA A 141 -7.23 5.14 19.75
N LEU A 142 -6.44 4.08 19.57
CA LEU A 142 -6.99 2.73 19.44
C LEU A 142 -7.63 2.31 20.77
N GLY A 143 -8.71 1.53 20.67
CA GLY A 143 -9.31 0.88 21.81
C GLY A 143 -8.69 -0.49 22.06
N GLU A 144 -9.29 -1.57 21.55
CA GLU A 144 -8.77 -2.91 21.68
C GLU A 144 -7.69 -3.18 20.59
N PRO A 145 -6.62 -3.94 20.94
CA PRO A 145 -5.64 -4.40 19.98
C PRO A 145 -6.29 -5.23 18.86
N LEU A 146 -5.74 -5.13 17.65
CA LEU A 146 -6.23 -5.88 16.50
C LEU A 146 -5.66 -7.30 16.48
N ASN A 147 -6.43 -8.23 15.93
CA ASN A 147 -5.95 -9.59 15.68
C ASN A 147 -4.95 -9.57 14.50
N LYS A 148 -3.73 -10.09 14.72
CA LYS A 148 -2.65 -10.15 13.72
C LYS A 148 -3.09 -10.74 12.39
N ASP A 149 -3.90 -11.80 12.42
CA ASP A 149 -4.35 -12.51 11.21
C ASP A 149 -5.38 -11.72 10.37
N LYS A 150 -5.96 -10.67 10.95
CA LYS A 150 -6.97 -9.83 10.28
C LYS A 150 -6.42 -8.52 9.75
N ILE A 151 -5.15 -8.22 10.00
CA ILE A 151 -4.52 -6.98 9.53
C ILE A 151 -4.37 -7.05 8.01
N ARG A 152 -5.00 -6.10 7.34
CA ARG A 152 -5.01 -5.98 5.89
C ARG A 152 -3.81 -5.14 5.42
N PRO A 153 -3.23 -5.44 4.24
CA PRO A 153 -2.22 -4.59 3.64
C PRO A 153 -2.82 -3.22 3.30
N GLY A 154 -1.99 -2.20 3.28
CA GLY A 154 -2.38 -0.87 2.85
C GLY A 154 -2.84 -0.85 1.39
N SER A 155 -3.81 -0.03 1.07
CA SER A 155 -4.42 0.05 -0.27
C SER A 155 -4.40 1.46 -0.87
N CYS A 156 -3.98 2.48 -0.11
CA CYS A 156 -4.01 3.89 -0.51
C CYS A 156 -3.18 4.14 -1.78
N TRP A 157 -1.94 3.66 -1.82
CA TRP A 157 -1.06 3.83 -2.98
C TRP A 157 -1.61 3.17 -4.25
N THR A 158 -2.18 1.97 -4.12
CA THR A 158 -2.81 1.28 -5.24
C THR A 158 -4.05 2.02 -5.73
N LYS A 159 -4.89 2.49 -4.82
CA LYS A 159 -6.09 3.29 -5.14
C LYS A 159 -5.70 4.60 -5.82
N LEU A 160 -4.72 5.32 -5.27
CA LEU A 160 -4.21 6.57 -5.83
C LEU A 160 -3.59 6.38 -7.22
N GLY A 161 -2.77 5.34 -7.40
CA GLY A 161 -2.17 4.99 -8.68
C GLY A 161 -3.23 4.70 -9.74
N ASN A 162 -4.24 3.89 -9.39
CA ASN A 162 -5.36 3.60 -10.27
C ASN A 162 -6.19 4.85 -10.61
N TYR A 163 -6.41 5.73 -9.64
CA TYR A 163 -7.09 7.01 -9.87
C TYR A 163 -6.31 7.90 -10.84
N LYS A 164 -5.01 8.11 -10.60
CA LYS A 164 -4.13 8.91 -11.48
C LYS A 164 -4.12 8.35 -12.91
N MET A 165 -3.99 7.03 -13.05
CA MET A 165 -4.02 6.37 -14.36
C MET A 165 -5.37 6.58 -15.07
N ARG A 166 -6.50 6.46 -14.37
CA ARG A 166 -7.83 6.69 -14.93
C ARG A 166 -8.04 8.15 -15.32
N LYS A 167 -7.61 9.08 -14.48
CA LYS A 167 -7.65 10.52 -14.76
C LYS A 167 -6.85 10.86 -16.01
N GLN A 168 -5.65 10.30 -16.17
CA GLN A 168 -4.83 10.50 -17.37
C GLN A 168 -5.53 9.95 -18.62
N LYS A 169 -6.04 8.72 -18.54
CA LYS A 169 -6.80 8.12 -19.65
C LYS A 169 -8.04 8.94 -20.02
N PHE A 170 -8.75 9.48 -19.04
CA PHE A 170 -9.88 10.37 -19.27
C PHE A 170 -9.47 11.64 -20.00
N SER A 171 -8.37 12.27 -19.59
CA SER A 171 -7.80 13.43 -20.32
C SER A 171 -7.44 13.08 -21.77
N ASP A 172 -6.95 11.87 -22.02
CA ASP A 172 -6.66 11.41 -23.39
C ASP A 172 -7.95 11.21 -24.22
N ILE A 173 -9.02 10.70 -23.60
CA ILE A 173 -10.34 10.60 -24.22
C ILE A 173 -10.88 11.99 -24.57
N GLN A 174 -10.79 12.96 -23.65
CA GLN A 174 -11.20 14.34 -23.88
C GLN A 174 -10.47 14.98 -25.06
N LYS A 175 -9.17 14.71 -25.21
CA LYS A 175 -8.38 15.21 -26.36
C LYS A 175 -8.77 14.57 -27.69
N LYS A 176 -9.15 13.30 -27.68
CA LYS A 176 -9.61 12.58 -28.90
C LYS A 176 -11.01 12.99 -29.31
N SER A 177 -11.90 13.16 -28.33
CA SER A 177 -13.25 13.63 -28.55
C SER A 177 -13.20 15.13 -28.83
N ARG A 178 -13.56 15.54 -30.02
CA ARG A 178 -13.64 16.97 -30.38
C ARG A 178 -14.78 17.71 -29.64
N MET A 179 -15.61 16.98 -28.94
CA MET A 179 -16.70 17.49 -28.09
C MET A 179 -16.15 17.62 -26.66
N GLY A 180 -16.46 18.71 -25.96
CA GLY A 180 -16.07 18.89 -24.56
C GLY A 180 -16.68 17.79 -23.70
N LEU A 181 -15.88 16.81 -23.26
CA LEU A 181 -16.30 15.74 -22.34
C LEU A 181 -16.08 16.19 -20.90
N GLY A 182 -17.16 16.48 -20.19
CA GLY A 182 -17.16 16.68 -18.75
C GLY A 182 -17.58 15.42 -17.98
N VAL A 183 -17.79 15.56 -16.67
CA VAL A 183 -18.25 14.45 -15.82
C VAL A 183 -19.70 14.05 -16.14
N GLU A 184 -20.51 15.02 -16.56
CA GLU A 184 -21.94 14.82 -16.90
C GLU A 184 -22.07 13.97 -18.15
N GLU A 185 -21.25 14.21 -19.16
CA GLU A 185 -21.23 13.44 -20.40
C GLU A 185 -20.79 11.99 -20.16
N LEU A 186 -19.95 11.71 -19.16
CA LEU A 186 -19.63 10.33 -18.80
C LEU A 186 -20.87 9.54 -18.36
N CYS A 187 -21.77 10.17 -17.63
CA CYS A 187 -23.02 9.54 -17.21
C CYS A 187 -23.92 9.27 -18.43
N LEU A 188 -23.95 10.22 -19.37
CA LEU A 188 -24.70 10.08 -20.62
C LEU A 188 -24.16 8.95 -21.48
N LEU A 189 -22.84 8.89 -21.68
CA LEU A 189 -22.18 7.81 -22.42
C LEU A 189 -22.43 6.43 -21.78
N LYS A 190 -22.45 6.37 -20.46
CA LYS A 190 -22.83 5.14 -19.75
C LYS A 190 -24.29 4.75 -20.00
N MET A 191 -25.20 5.71 -20.00
CA MET A 191 -26.62 5.47 -20.32
C MET A 191 -26.79 4.97 -21.76
N TYR A 192 -26.07 5.53 -22.73
CA TYR A 192 -26.08 5.05 -24.11
C TYR A 192 -25.61 3.59 -24.19
N ALA A 193 -24.53 3.26 -23.49
CA ALA A 193 -24.03 1.90 -23.39
C ALA A 193 -25.05 0.92 -22.78
N GLU A 194 -25.76 1.33 -21.72
CA GLU A 194 -26.82 0.54 -21.08
C GLU A 194 -27.97 0.24 -22.06
N LYS A 195 -28.38 1.25 -22.83
CA LYS A 195 -29.44 1.13 -23.85
C LYS A 195 -28.98 0.41 -25.10
N GLY A 196 -27.69 0.17 -25.28
CA GLY A 196 -27.13 -0.46 -26.48
C GLY A 196 -27.00 0.49 -27.68
N ASP A 197 -27.06 1.79 -27.44
CA ASP A 197 -26.84 2.83 -28.45
C ASP A 197 -25.33 2.99 -28.71
N LEU A 198 -24.86 2.25 -29.71
CA LEU A 198 -23.45 2.25 -30.10
C LEU A 198 -23.11 3.45 -31.00
N GLU A 199 -24.08 3.97 -31.79
CA GLU A 199 -23.82 5.09 -32.70
C GLU A 199 -23.36 6.31 -31.91
N SER A 200 -24.08 6.65 -30.84
CA SER A 200 -23.68 7.75 -29.95
C SER A 200 -22.30 7.56 -29.37
N LEU A 201 -21.92 6.34 -28.98
CA LEU A 201 -20.58 6.08 -28.43
C LEU A 201 -19.48 6.25 -29.51
N LEU A 202 -19.77 5.89 -30.74
CA LEU A 202 -18.86 6.02 -31.88
C LEU A 202 -18.66 7.48 -32.30
N GLU A 203 -19.70 8.31 -32.20
CA GLU A 203 -19.59 9.76 -32.45
C GLU A 203 -18.57 10.42 -31.51
N TYR A 204 -18.53 9.99 -30.22
CA TYR A 204 -17.54 10.41 -29.25
C TYR A 204 -16.19 9.71 -29.40
N LYS A 205 -16.00 8.88 -30.40
CA LYS A 205 -14.80 8.09 -30.68
C LYS A 205 -14.34 7.23 -29.49
N ILE A 206 -15.30 6.68 -28.76
CA ILE A 206 -15.03 5.83 -27.58
C ILE A 206 -14.58 4.45 -28.04
N THR A 207 -13.34 4.10 -27.71
CA THR A 207 -12.80 2.76 -27.97
C THR A 207 -13.21 1.76 -26.89
N PRO A 208 -13.10 0.44 -27.12
CA PRO A 208 -13.36 -0.57 -26.09
C PRO A 208 -12.54 -0.38 -24.81
N GLN A 209 -11.30 0.14 -24.90
CA GLN A 209 -10.45 0.44 -23.75
C GLN A 209 -10.90 1.70 -23.01
N ASP A 210 -11.34 2.72 -23.74
CA ASP A 210 -11.85 3.97 -23.17
C ASP A 210 -13.12 3.72 -22.36
N PHE A 211 -13.94 2.74 -22.77
CA PHE A 211 -15.19 2.41 -22.10
C PHE A 211 -14.99 1.90 -20.67
N ASP A 212 -13.90 1.19 -20.37
CA ASP A 212 -13.58 0.79 -18.99
C ASP A 212 -13.39 2.01 -18.08
N VAL A 213 -12.74 3.05 -18.59
CA VAL A 213 -12.52 4.30 -17.86
C VAL A 213 -13.82 5.02 -17.59
N ILE A 214 -14.69 5.11 -18.62
CA ILE A 214 -16.01 5.74 -18.51
C ILE A 214 -16.87 5.02 -17.47
N ASN A 215 -16.91 3.68 -17.53
CA ASN A 215 -17.70 2.89 -16.57
C ASN A 215 -17.23 3.04 -15.13
N HIS A 216 -15.95 3.32 -14.91
CA HIS A 216 -15.40 3.54 -13.56
C HIS A 216 -15.55 4.98 -13.05
N LEU A 217 -15.51 5.98 -13.93
CA LEU A 217 -15.55 7.39 -13.54
C LEU A 217 -16.96 7.96 -13.54
N ALA A 218 -17.89 7.38 -14.32
CA ALA A 218 -19.27 7.83 -14.33
C ALA A 218 -19.93 7.62 -12.96
N VAL A 219 -20.65 8.63 -12.51
CA VAL A 219 -21.37 8.58 -11.24
C VAL A 219 -22.43 7.47 -11.25
N GLY A 220 -22.61 6.83 -10.11
CA GLY A 220 -23.55 5.73 -9.90
C GLY A 220 -22.88 4.35 -9.95
N ASN A 221 -23.70 3.30 -9.82
CA ASN A 221 -23.21 1.92 -9.83
C ASN A 221 -22.61 1.56 -11.20
N GLY A 222 -21.43 0.94 -11.19
CA GLY A 222 -20.83 0.41 -12.42
C GLY A 222 -21.74 -0.61 -13.10
N LEU A 223 -21.62 -0.71 -14.42
CA LEU A 223 -22.29 -1.78 -15.18
C LEU A 223 -21.79 -3.15 -14.72
N LYS A 224 -22.66 -4.15 -14.79
CA LYS A 224 -22.27 -5.54 -14.52
C LYS A 224 -21.22 -5.99 -15.56
N SER A 225 -20.28 -6.82 -15.14
CA SER A 225 -19.19 -7.31 -16.00
C SER A 225 -19.69 -7.90 -17.33
N LYS A 226 -20.85 -8.55 -17.34
CA LYS A 226 -21.47 -9.10 -18.55
C LYS A 226 -21.86 -8.00 -19.55
N ASP A 227 -22.41 -6.89 -19.06
CA ASP A 227 -22.83 -5.76 -19.91
C ASP A 227 -21.61 -5.00 -20.44
N VAL A 228 -20.61 -4.79 -19.59
CA VAL A 228 -19.33 -4.20 -20.02
C VAL A 228 -18.69 -5.02 -21.15
N THR A 229 -18.65 -6.35 -21.01
CA THR A 229 -18.08 -7.24 -22.03
C THR A 229 -18.89 -7.17 -23.33
N ARG A 230 -20.24 -7.12 -23.24
CA ARG A 230 -21.13 -6.97 -24.41
C ARG A 230 -20.85 -5.68 -25.20
N VAL A 231 -20.77 -4.54 -24.48
CA VAL A 231 -20.51 -3.23 -25.08
C VAL A 231 -19.12 -3.18 -25.73
N LYS A 232 -18.08 -3.65 -25.02
CA LYS A 232 -16.71 -3.71 -25.56
C LYS A 232 -16.62 -4.55 -26.82
N LYS A 233 -17.29 -5.72 -26.87
CA LYS A 233 -17.33 -6.57 -28.06
C LYS A 233 -18.04 -5.88 -29.21
N ALA A 234 -19.14 -5.19 -28.94
CA ALA A 234 -19.89 -4.46 -29.97
C ALA A 234 -19.09 -3.28 -30.52
N LEU A 235 -18.43 -2.48 -29.66
CA LEU A 235 -17.52 -1.40 -30.08
C LEU A 235 -16.36 -1.96 -30.93
N LYS A 236 -15.72 -3.05 -30.52
CA LYS A 236 -14.66 -3.67 -31.28
C LYS A 236 -15.13 -4.05 -32.70
N ASN A 237 -16.27 -4.72 -32.80
CA ASN A 237 -16.82 -5.12 -34.08
C ASN A 237 -17.20 -3.92 -34.97
N ALA A 238 -17.53 -2.77 -34.38
CA ALA A 238 -17.84 -1.55 -35.12
C ALA A 238 -16.58 -0.84 -35.66
N TYR A 239 -15.48 -0.91 -34.91
CA TYR A 239 -14.18 -0.37 -35.36
C TYR A 239 -13.43 -1.25 -36.34
N ASP A 240 -13.71 -2.55 -36.36
CA ASP A 240 -13.08 -3.52 -37.27
C ASP A 240 -13.79 -3.57 -38.66
N ARG A 241 -14.90 -2.82 -38.83
CA ARG A 241 -15.61 -2.62 -40.11
C ARG A 241 -15.15 -1.38 -40.83
#